data_b08a0d89f7db031c76b9b771138235f5
#
_entry.id   b08a0d89f7db031c76b9b771138235f5
#
_cell.length_a   1.000
_cell.length_b   1.000
_cell.length_c   1.000
_cell.angle_alpha   90.00
_cell.angle_beta   90.00
_cell.angle_gamma   90.00
#
_symmetry.space_group_name_H-M   'P 1'
#
loop_
_entity.id
_entity.type
_entity.pdbx_description
1 polymer ?
#
loop_
_entity_poly.entity_id
_entity_poly.type
_entity_poly.pdbx_seq_one_letter_code
_entity_poly.pdbx_strand_id
1 'polypeptide(L)'
;MSLMCFIFSEFAKLGKDLILESNFHTEELEKLHGIAQDNNYEVLTILLYANVKILHKRYMNRINNENRHPVHLSTTLDGFEDFKRCSDYLVNIKIPGEVLRVNADEFTYQNSPDLLSKLDCFMKEQ
;
A
#
# COMPACT_ATOMS: atom_id res chain seq x y z
N MET A 1 -5.46 -2.99 18.82
CA MET A 1 -5.97 -3.16 17.42
C MET A 1 -5.87 -1.81 16.73
N SER A 2 -5.31 -1.75 15.51
CA SER A 2 -5.26 -0.47 14.77
C SER A 2 -6.67 -0.02 14.39
N LEU A 3 -6.86 1.30 14.18
CA LEU A 3 -8.14 1.84 13.72
C LEU A 3 -8.59 1.21 12.40
N MET A 4 -7.64 0.94 11.50
CA MET A 4 -7.92 0.31 10.21
C MET A 4 -8.45 -1.12 10.38
N CYS A 5 -7.83 -1.94 11.24
CA CYS A 5 -8.33 -3.27 11.57
C CYS A 5 -9.73 -3.24 12.18
N PHE A 6 -10.01 -2.27 13.05
CA PHE A 6 -11.33 -2.09 13.64
C PHE A 6 -12.36 -1.74 12.58
N ILE A 7 -12.09 -0.73 11.75
CA ILE A 7 -12.99 -0.32 10.66
C ILE A 7 -13.24 -1.49 9.73
N PHE A 8 -12.20 -2.21 9.30
CA PHE A 8 -12.36 -3.36 8.42
C PHE A 8 -13.21 -4.44 9.07
N SER A 9 -13.01 -4.76 10.34
CA SER A 9 -13.81 -5.80 11.02
C SER A 9 -15.30 -5.44 11.07
N GLU A 10 -15.63 -4.16 11.26
CA GLU A 10 -17.04 -3.72 11.30
C GLU A 10 -17.68 -3.76 9.90
N PHE A 11 -16.98 -3.30 8.86
CA PHE A 11 -17.48 -3.37 7.50
C PHE A 11 -17.56 -4.80 6.96
N ALA A 12 -16.62 -5.67 7.35
CA ALA A 12 -16.63 -7.08 6.97
C ALA A 12 -17.89 -7.80 7.45
N LYS A 13 -18.35 -7.50 8.66
CA LYS A 13 -19.64 -8.01 9.19
C LYS A 13 -20.86 -7.61 8.36
N LEU A 14 -20.74 -6.50 7.62
CA LEU A 14 -21.81 -5.99 6.76
C LEU A 14 -21.72 -6.52 5.32
N GLY A 15 -20.73 -7.34 5.00
CA GLY A 15 -20.51 -7.89 3.66
C GLY A 15 -20.25 -6.82 2.60
N LYS A 16 -19.52 -5.75 2.95
CA LYS A 16 -19.22 -4.63 2.04
C LYS A 16 -17.83 -4.75 1.46
N ASP A 17 -17.71 -4.57 0.15
CA ASP A 17 -16.42 -4.46 -0.52
C ASP A 17 -15.64 -3.25 -0.01
N LEU A 18 -14.35 -3.41 0.16
CA LEU A 18 -13.47 -2.41 0.75
C LEU A 18 -12.18 -2.27 -0.02
N ILE A 19 -11.72 -1.05 -0.13
CA ILE A 19 -10.36 -0.73 -0.55
C ILE A 19 -9.66 -0.07 0.63
N LEU A 20 -8.54 -0.65 1.04
CA LEU A 20 -7.70 -0.12 2.12
C LEU A 20 -6.36 0.32 1.52
N GLU A 21 -5.94 1.53 1.83
CA GLU A 21 -4.66 2.09 1.38
C GLU A 21 -3.84 2.58 2.57
N SER A 22 -2.61 2.09 2.68
CA SER A 22 -1.66 2.54 3.69
C SER A 22 -0.24 2.03 3.39
N ASN A 23 0.74 2.55 4.11
CA ASN A 23 2.06 1.93 4.26
C ASN A 23 1.98 0.88 5.38
N PHE A 24 1.46 -0.27 5.06
CA PHE A 24 1.22 -1.33 6.03
C PHE A 24 2.51 -1.90 6.62
N HIS A 25 2.46 -2.26 7.90
CA HIS A 25 3.45 -3.11 8.54
C HIS A 25 3.01 -4.58 8.49
N THR A 26 3.98 -5.50 8.58
CA THR A 26 3.72 -6.95 8.49
C THR A 26 2.63 -7.40 9.46
N GLU A 27 2.73 -7.00 10.73
CA GLU A 27 1.75 -7.38 11.76
C GLU A 27 0.33 -6.87 11.46
N GLU A 28 0.21 -5.70 10.84
CA GLU A 28 -1.08 -5.14 10.46
C GLU A 28 -1.68 -5.91 9.28
N LEU A 29 -0.86 -6.25 8.28
CA LEU A 29 -1.29 -7.08 7.15
C LEU A 29 -1.76 -8.47 7.59
N GLU A 30 -1.04 -9.11 8.50
CA GLU A 30 -1.45 -10.41 9.06
C GLU A 30 -2.81 -10.32 9.75
N LYS A 31 -3.06 -9.28 10.53
CA LYS A 31 -4.35 -9.04 11.19
C LYS A 31 -5.47 -8.79 10.18
N LEU A 32 -5.23 -7.95 9.18
CA LEU A 32 -6.22 -7.65 8.14
C LEU A 32 -6.58 -8.92 7.34
N HIS A 33 -5.59 -9.73 6.99
CA HIS A 33 -5.82 -11.01 6.33
C HIS A 33 -6.58 -12.01 7.22
N GLY A 34 -6.30 -12.05 8.53
CA GLY A 34 -7.07 -12.84 9.48
C GLY A 34 -8.55 -12.44 9.49
N ILE A 35 -8.84 -11.13 9.58
CA ILE A 35 -10.22 -10.61 9.52
C ILE A 35 -10.89 -10.98 8.19
N ALA A 36 -10.16 -10.89 7.08
CA ALA A 36 -10.67 -11.25 5.76
C ALA A 36 -11.06 -12.74 5.71
N GLN A 37 -10.19 -13.62 6.16
CA GLN A 37 -10.44 -15.06 6.21
C GLN A 37 -11.64 -15.42 7.10
N ASP A 38 -11.72 -14.83 8.28
CA ASP A 38 -12.81 -15.06 9.22
C ASP A 38 -14.19 -14.64 8.68
N ASN A 39 -14.20 -13.72 7.71
CA ASN A 39 -15.43 -13.23 7.07
C ASN A 39 -15.59 -13.66 5.61
N ASN A 40 -14.78 -14.61 5.13
CA ASN A 40 -14.82 -15.15 3.77
C ASN A 40 -14.59 -14.09 2.67
N TYR A 41 -13.72 -13.12 2.90
CA TYR A 41 -13.30 -12.15 1.89
C TYR A 41 -12.18 -12.71 1.03
N GLU A 42 -12.28 -12.47 -0.26
CA GLU A 42 -11.13 -12.57 -1.16
C GLU A 42 -10.32 -11.28 -1.10
N VAL A 43 -9.00 -11.40 -1.10
CA VAL A 43 -8.09 -10.26 -0.96
C VAL A 43 -7.10 -10.24 -2.09
N LEU A 44 -7.07 -9.14 -2.83
CA LEU A 44 -5.98 -8.81 -3.75
C LEU A 44 -5.17 -7.66 -3.17
N THR A 45 -3.88 -7.90 -2.92
CA THR A 45 -2.97 -6.85 -2.49
C THR A 45 -2.18 -6.30 -3.67
N ILE A 46 -2.21 -4.99 -3.87
CA ILE A 46 -1.40 -4.31 -4.86
C ILE A 46 -0.25 -3.61 -4.14
N LEU A 47 0.97 -4.03 -4.41
CA LEU A 47 2.18 -3.40 -3.91
C LEU A 47 2.80 -2.53 -5.00
N LEU A 48 2.75 -1.21 -4.81
CA LEU A 48 3.47 -0.27 -5.66
C LEU A 48 4.92 -0.17 -5.19
N TYR A 49 5.85 -0.34 -6.11
CA TYR A 49 7.28 -0.16 -5.83
C TYR A 49 7.93 0.67 -6.93
N ALA A 50 9.02 1.32 -6.61
CA ALA A 50 9.80 2.07 -7.59
C ALA A 50 11.28 2.09 -7.20
N ASN A 51 12.14 2.50 -8.12
CA ASN A 51 13.55 2.71 -7.83
C ASN A 51 13.71 3.70 -6.67
N VAL A 52 14.51 3.34 -5.68
CA VAL A 52 14.68 4.12 -4.45
C VAL A 52 15.17 5.56 -4.70
N LYS A 53 16.01 5.76 -5.72
CA LYS A 53 16.47 7.11 -6.10
C LYS A 53 15.33 7.97 -6.66
N ILE A 54 14.42 7.36 -7.43
CA ILE A 54 13.22 8.02 -7.94
C ILE A 54 12.29 8.38 -6.78
N LEU A 55 12.05 7.44 -5.87
CA LEU A 55 11.22 7.66 -4.69
C LEU A 55 11.78 8.79 -3.81
N HIS A 56 13.09 8.76 -3.54
CA HIS A 56 13.74 9.80 -2.75
C HIS A 56 13.65 11.18 -3.41
N LYS A 57 13.86 11.24 -4.72
CA LYS A 57 13.70 12.51 -5.48
C LYS A 57 12.26 13.03 -5.38
N ARG A 58 11.25 12.16 -5.49
CA ARG A 58 9.84 12.54 -5.32
C ARG A 58 9.56 13.02 -3.89
N TYR A 59 10.11 12.34 -2.90
CA TYR A 59 10.00 12.71 -1.48
C TYR A 59 10.59 14.09 -1.21
N MET A 60 11.83 14.34 -1.65
CA MET A 60 12.51 15.63 -1.49
C MET A 60 11.79 16.75 -2.23
N ASN A 61 11.30 16.50 -3.43
CA ASN A 61 10.53 17.49 -4.20
C ASN A 61 9.25 17.89 -3.45
N ARG A 62 8.54 16.94 -2.86
CA ARG A 62 7.33 17.21 -2.06
C ARG A 62 7.64 18.03 -0.81
N ILE A 63 8.76 17.77 -0.14
CA ILE A 63 9.16 18.53 1.05
C ILE A 63 9.51 19.97 0.68
N ASN A 64 10.26 20.15 -0.41
CA ASN A 64 10.84 21.46 -0.75
C ASN A 64 9.90 22.36 -1.55
N ASN A 65 9.00 21.78 -2.36
CA ASN A 65 8.26 22.52 -3.39
C ASN A 65 6.73 22.48 -3.20
N GLU A 66 6.21 21.58 -2.38
CA GLU A 66 4.77 21.52 -2.09
C GLU A 66 4.47 22.24 -0.78
N ASN A 67 3.43 23.07 -0.79
CA ASN A 67 2.93 23.74 0.42
C ASN A 67 2.17 22.74 1.30
N ARG A 68 2.90 21.82 1.93
CA ARG A 68 2.32 20.76 2.76
C ARG A 68 1.98 21.27 4.15
N HIS A 69 0.89 20.74 4.68
CA HIS A 69 0.54 21.00 6.08
C HIS A 69 1.66 20.54 7.01
N PRO A 70 2.04 21.33 8.05
CA PRO A 70 3.17 21.02 8.94
C PRO A 70 3.14 19.62 9.57
N VAL A 71 1.97 19.04 9.80
CA VAL A 71 1.84 17.68 10.35
C VAL A 71 2.50 16.61 9.46
N HIS A 72 2.58 16.84 8.16
CA HIS A 72 3.25 15.93 7.22
C HIS A 72 4.76 16.12 7.16
N LEU A 73 5.30 17.15 7.82
CA LEU A 73 6.73 17.45 7.91
C LEU A 73 7.35 16.97 9.21
N SER A 74 6.54 16.46 10.15
CA SER A 74 7.00 16.03 11.47
C SER A 74 7.87 14.77 11.46
N THR A 75 7.87 14.02 10.35
CA THR A 75 8.68 12.81 10.15
C THR A 75 9.55 12.96 8.91
N THR A 76 10.51 13.90 8.96
CA THR A 76 11.54 13.99 7.92
C THR A 76 12.59 12.92 8.17
N LEU A 77 12.87 12.13 7.13
CA LEU A 77 13.98 11.18 7.17
C LEU A 77 15.29 11.92 6.92
N ASP A 78 16.26 11.75 7.82
CA ASP A 78 17.54 12.46 7.81
C ASP A 78 18.52 11.86 6.79
N GLY A 79 18.18 11.99 5.52
CA GLY A 79 19.05 11.63 4.42
C GLY A 79 18.64 10.40 3.63
N PHE A 80 19.41 10.14 2.57
CA PHE A 80 19.09 9.07 1.60
C PHE A 80 19.16 7.68 2.21
N GLU A 81 20.12 7.40 3.09
CA GLU A 81 20.30 6.07 3.67
C GLU A 81 19.12 5.67 4.58
N ASP A 82 18.59 6.62 5.37
CA ASP A 82 17.42 6.36 6.20
C ASP A 82 16.17 6.15 5.34
N PHE A 83 16.02 6.97 4.30
CA PHE A 83 14.94 6.81 3.33
C PHE A 83 15.02 5.44 2.63
N LYS A 84 16.23 5.05 2.20
CA LYS A 84 16.48 3.76 1.53
C LYS A 84 16.11 2.59 2.44
N ARG A 85 16.49 2.63 3.70
CA ARG A 85 16.17 1.58 4.69
C ARG A 85 14.66 1.39 4.85
N CYS A 86 13.91 2.48 4.96
CA CYS A 86 12.46 2.44 5.02
C CYS A 86 11.83 1.89 3.72
N SER A 87 12.35 2.32 2.57
CA SER A 87 11.90 1.84 1.26
C SER A 87 12.18 0.35 1.09
N ASP A 88 13.38 -0.11 1.43
CA ASP A 88 13.77 -1.52 1.34
C ASP A 88 12.87 -2.42 2.23
N TYR A 89 12.50 -1.94 3.42
CA TYR A 89 11.55 -2.63 4.29
C TYR A 89 10.19 -2.81 3.61
N LEU A 90 9.62 -1.73 3.07
CA LEU A 90 8.29 -1.76 2.43
C LEU A 90 8.27 -2.61 1.16
N VAL A 91 9.33 -2.58 0.35
CA VAL A 91 9.42 -3.39 -0.87
C VAL A 91 9.55 -4.88 -0.56
N ASN A 92 10.21 -5.23 0.54
CA ASN A 92 10.46 -6.61 0.95
C ASN A 92 9.48 -7.14 2.00
N ILE A 93 8.43 -6.38 2.32
CA ILE A 93 7.42 -6.78 3.29
C ILE A 93 6.76 -8.10 2.89
N LYS A 94 6.58 -8.98 3.87
CA LYS A 94 5.82 -10.22 3.66
C LYS A 94 4.33 -9.90 3.66
N ILE A 95 3.67 -10.26 2.58
CA ILE A 95 2.24 -10.03 2.40
C ILE A 95 1.57 -11.38 2.23
N PRO A 96 0.61 -11.75 3.08
CA PRO A 96 -0.17 -12.96 2.92
C PRO A 96 -1.05 -12.88 1.65
N GLY A 97 -1.36 -14.05 1.08
CA GLY A 97 -2.31 -14.16 -0.02
C GLY A 97 -1.76 -13.72 -1.37
N GLU A 98 -2.66 -13.31 -2.26
CA GLU A 98 -2.32 -12.90 -3.62
C GLU A 98 -1.79 -11.47 -3.66
N VAL A 99 -0.63 -11.28 -4.29
CA VAL A 99 0.05 -9.98 -4.38
C VAL A 99 0.38 -9.65 -5.83
N LEU A 100 -0.12 -8.52 -6.30
CA LEU A 100 0.29 -7.94 -7.57
C LEU A 100 1.33 -6.84 -7.32
N ARG A 101 2.55 -7.04 -7.80
CA ARG A 101 3.62 -6.05 -7.70
C ARG A 101 3.64 -5.17 -8.93
N VAL A 102 3.52 -3.86 -8.75
CA VAL A 102 3.43 -2.88 -9.84
C VAL A 102 4.58 -1.90 -9.74
N ASN A 103 5.37 -1.81 -10.82
CA ASN A 103 6.44 -0.81 -10.92
C ASN A 103 5.83 0.58 -11.17
N ALA A 104 6.14 1.52 -10.30
CA ALA A 104 5.68 2.90 -10.33
C ALA A 104 6.82 3.90 -10.60
N ASP A 105 7.88 3.47 -11.30
CA ASP A 105 8.96 4.37 -11.72
C ASP A 105 8.43 5.53 -12.55
N GLU A 106 7.43 5.23 -13.40
CA GLU A 106 6.70 6.24 -14.17
C GLU A 106 5.26 6.35 -13.66
N PHE A 107 4.66 7.54 -13.78
CA PHE A 107 3.25 7.76 -13.38
C PHE A 107 2.22 7.15 -14.32
N THR A 108 2.65 6.48 -15.37
CA THR A 108 1.79 5.78 -16.33
C THR A 108 1.40 4.37 -15.89
N TYR A 109 1.92 3.89 -14.75
CA TYR A 109 1.68 2.52 -14.26
C TYR A 109 0.19 2.18 -14.09
N GLN A 110 -0.66 3.16 -13.77
CA GLN A 110 -2.11 2.99 -13.65
C GLN A 110 -2.79 2.56 -14.96
N ASN A 111 -2.14 2.77 -16.10
CA ASN A 111 -2.62 2.36 -17.41
C ASN A 111 -1.98 1.04 -17.88
N SER A 112 -1.24 0.36 -17.01
CA SER A 112 -0.62 -0.93 -17.35
C SER A 112 -1.69 -1.95 -17.72
N PRO A 113 -1.63 -2.59 -18.91
CA PRO A 113 -2.57 -3.62 -19.31
C PRO A 113 -2.62 -4.79 -18.32
N ASP A 114 -1.48 -5.17 -17.76
CA ASP A 114 -1.38 -6.27 -16.78
C ASP A 114 -2.12 -5.94 -15.49
N LEU A 115 -1.97 -4.72 -14.98
CA LEU A 115 -2.69 -4.24 -13.80
C LEU A 115 -4.20 -4.23 -14.05
N LEU A 116 -4.63 -3.64 -15.15
CA LEU A 116 -6.05 -3.52 -15.48
C LEU A 116 -6.69 -4.88 -15.72
N SER A 117 -6.01 -5.79 -16.43
CA SER A 117 -6.48 -7.15 -16.67
C SER A 117 -6.63 -7.93 -15.36
N LYS A 118 -5.69 -7.82 -14.45
CA LYS A 118 -5.73 -8.51 -13.15
C LYS A 118 -6.86 -7.99 -12.28
N LEU A 119 -7.06 -6.67 -12.23
CA LEU A 119 -8.18 -6.06 -11.50
C LEU A 119 -9.53 -6.48 -12.07
N ASP A 120 -9.66 -6.48 -13.40
CA ASP A 120 -10.89 -6.88 -14.07
C ASP A 120 -11.22 -8.37 -13.80
N CYS A 121 -10.20 -9.23 -13.81
CA CYS A 121 -10.36 -10.64 -13.46
C CYS A 121 -10.83 -10.80 -12.01
N PHE A 122 -10.14 -10.18 -11.07
CA PHE A 122 -10.49 -10.23 -9.64
C PHE A 122 -11.91 -9.74 -9.38
N MET A 123 -12.33 -8.64 -10.02
CA MET A 123 -13.68 -8.08 -9.85
C MET A 123 -14.78 -8.95 -10.46
N LYS A 124 -14.47 -9.78 -11.46
CA LYS A 124 -15.46 -10.68 -12.10
C LYS A 124 -15.66 -12.00 -11.36
N GLU A 125 -14.70 -12.39 -10.55
CA GLU A 125 -14.77 -13.62 -9.75
C GLU A 125 -15.58 -13.44 -8.45
N GLN A 126 -16.02 -12.22 -8.17
CA GLN A 126 -16.81 -11.85 -6.96
C GLN A 126 -18.32 -12.16 -7.12
#